data_7afa13bcc2520adde347773876ff381b
#
_entry.id   7afa13bcc2520adde347773876ff381b
#
_cell.length_a   1.000
_cell.length_b   1.000
_cell.length_c   1.000
_cell.angle_alpha   90.00
_cell.angle_beta   90.00
_cell.angle_gamma   90.00
#
_symmetry.space_group_name_H-M   'P 1'
#
loop_
_entity.id
_entity.type
_entity.pdbx_description
1 polymer ?
#
loop_
_entity_poly.entity_id
_entity_poly.type
_entity_poly.pdbx_seq_one_letter_code
_entity_poly.pdbx_strand_id
1 'polypeptide(L)'
;MVRILHASDLHFGRPAVATRLASLRSCIERLAPEAVAVSGDLTQRCLNSEFVRARAHLDDIRRETPVVVIPGNHDVRWLGAVARNLSLFGRAAHEFRYSRYHKYISPDLDPVLEVPGAVIAGCNTAHGISRGSLTRRIRDLGVIGHVSGRDLKKVKEAFAKAAPDAARVVMIHHNPIKGEDSGRHGLANTSQALRAFASLGAELILCGHDHQEAVHAVEEEDFGLVVSTAGTISNRIRAGRLSSFNLVEIDERELRVTTYSWQNPEGFTPSRGHSFPRRAGATA
;
A
#
# COMPACT_ATOMS: atom_id res chain seq x y z
N MET A 1 -22.16 -3.32 3.07
CA MET A 1 -20.85 -3.59 3.71
C MET A 1 -19.88 -4.07 2.63
N VAL A 2 -18.73 -3.46 2.50
CA VAL A 2 -17.64 -3.87 1.59
C VAL A 2 -16.45 -4.38 2.40
N ARG A 3 -15.80 -5.45 1.94
CA ARG A 3 -14.59 -6.05 2.56
C ARG A 3 -13.40 -5.89 1.63
N ILE A 4 -12.31 -5.36 2.15
CA ILE A 4 -11.04 -5.18 1.44
C ILE A 4 -9.97 -5.95 2.22
N LEU A 5 -9.36 -6.96 1.60
CA LEU A 5 -8.18 -7.58 2.19
C LEU A 5 -6.95 -6.77 1.79
N HIS A 6 -6.25 -6.23 2.76
CA HIS A 6 -5.06 -5.39 2.57
C HIS A 6 -3.79 -6.11 2.99
N ALA A 7 -2.93 -6.40 2.02
CA ALA A 7 -1.61 -6.98 2.22
C ALA A 7 -0.51 -6.04 1.73
N SER A 8 0.70 -6.19 2.23
CA SER A 8 1.88 -5.43 1.84
C SER A 8 3.15 -6.25 1.97
N ASP A 9 4.23 -5.78 1.37
CA ASP A 9 5.58 -6.29 1.66
C ASP A 9 5.70 -7.81 1.44
N LEU A 10 5.28 -8.29 0.26
CA LEU A 10 5.33 -9.71 -0.11
C LEU A 10 6.77 -10.20 -0.30
N HIS A 11 7.67 -9.32 -0.75
CA HIS A 11 9.09 -9.54 -0.92
C HIS A 11 9.44 -10.86 -1.61
N PHE A 12 8.85 -11.11 -2.78
CA PHE A 12 9.23 -12.26 -3.60
C PHE A 12 10.74 -12.29 -3.81
N GLY A 13 11.37 -13.43 -3.46
CA GLY A 13 12.82 -13.61 -3.39
C GLY A 13 13.15 -14.54 -2.23
N ARG A 14 14.30 -14.35 -1.58
CA ARG A 14 14.71 -15.14 -0.41
C ARG A 14 13.79 -15.00 0.81
N PRO A 15 13.25 -13.79 1.13
CA PRO A 15 12.36 -13.63 2.28
C PRO A 15 10.95 -14.20 2.09
N ALA A 16 10.53 -14.50 0.86
CA ALA A 16 9.19 -15.05 0.60
C ALA A 16 9.02 -16.42 1.23
N VAL A 17 7.91 -16.64 1.91
CA VAL A 17 7.57 -17.90 2.59
C VAL A 17 6.36 -18.53 1.92
N ALA A 18 6.55 -19.66 1.24
CA ALA A 18 5.52 -20.30 0.45
C ALA A 18 4.26 -20.66 1.26
N THR A 19 4.44 -21.15 2.49
CA THR A 19 3.31 -21.48 3.40
C THR A 19 2.48 -20.25 3.77
N ARG A 20 3.10 -19.08 3.98
CA ARG A 20 2.40 -17.84 4.27
C ARG A 20 1.63 -17.32 3.05
N LEU A 21 2.22 -17.39 1.86
CA LEU A 21 1.55 -17.03 0.61
C LEU A 21 0.35 -17.94 0.33
N ALA A 22 0.49 -19.25 0.57
CA ALA A 22 -0.60 -20.21 0.44
C ALA A 22 -1.72 -19.92 1.48
N SER A 23 -1.36 -19.67 2.74
CA SER A 23 -2.32 -19.32 3.78
C SER A 23 -3.03 -18.00 3.51
N LEU A 24 -2.34 -16.99 2.97
CA LEU A 24 -2.96 -15.74 2.51
C LEU A 24 -4.02 -16.04 1.43
N ARG A 25 -3.69 -16.90 0.46
CA ARG A 25 -4.62 -17.33 -0.59
C ARG A 25 -5.86 -18.01 0.00
N SER A 26 -5.68 -18.95 0.92
CA SER A 26 -6.79 -19.63 1.62
C SER A 26 -7.63 -18.65 2.45
N CYS A 27 -7.03 -17.59 3.02
CA CYS A 27 -7.78 -16.55 3.70
C CYS A 27 -8.60 -15.71 2.72
N ILE A 28 -8.08 -15.37 1.53
CA ILE A 28 -8.83 -14.65 0.49
C ILE A 28 -10.05 -15.47 0.09
N GLU A 29 -9.90 -16.76 -0.19
CA GLU A 29 -11.02 -17.66 -0.52
C GLU A 29 -12.07 -17.71 0.59
N ARG A 30 -11.64 -17.91 1.83
CA ARG A 30 -12.54 -18.03 2.98
C ARG A 30 -13.24 -16.72 3.35
N LEU A 31 -12.52 -15.59 3.31
CA LEU A 31 -13.05 -14.28 3.69
C LEU A 31 -13.85 -13.64 2.55
N ALA A 32 -13.63 -14.09 1.31
CA ALA A 32 -14.29 -13.62 0.09
C ALA A 32 -14.43 -12.09 0.04
N PRO A 33 -13.30 -11.33 0.08
CA PRO A 33 -13.35 -9.88 0.02
C PRO A 33 -13.77 -9.39 -1.39
N GLU A 34 -14.40 -8.23 -1.46
CA GLU A 34 -14.77 -7.58 -2.72
C GLU A 34 -13.52 -7.06 -3.46
N ALA A 35 -12.42 -6.83 -2.76
CA ALA A 35 -11.13 -6.42 -3.32
C ALA A 35 -9.94 -6.93 -2.51
N VAL A 36 -8.81 -7.19 -3.19
CA VAL A 36 -7.51 -7.36 -2.57
C VAL A 36 -6.63 -6.15 -2.93
N ALA A 37 -6.17 -5.43 -1.93
CA ALA A 37 -5.27 -4.29 -2.06
C ALA A 37 -3.85 -4.68 -1.65
N VAL A 38 -2.86 -4.49 -2.55
CA VAL A 38 -1.45 -4.79 -2.27
C VAL A 38 -0.63 -3.52 -2.34
N SER A 39 -0.24 -2.99 -1.19
CA SER A 39 0.39 -1.69 -1.06
C SER A 39 1.92 -1.70 -1.26
N GLY A 40 2.41 -2.49 -2.21
CA GLY A 40 3.80 -2.43 -2.67
C GLY A 40 4.75 -3.44 -2.05
N ASP A 41 6.05 -3.27 -2.39
CA ASP A 41 7.14 -4.18 -2.06
C ASP A 41 6.85 -5.64 -2.43
N LEU A 42 6.45 -5.81 -3.70
CA LEU A 42 6.23 -7.13 -4.29
C LEU A 42 7.52 -7.93 -4.34
N THR A 43 8.63 -7.27 -4.64
CA THR A 43 9.93 -7.88 -4.86
C THR A 43 10.92 -7.53 -3.74
N GLN A 44 11.95 -8.36 -3.57
CA GLN A 44 13.03 -8.09 -2.61
C GLN A 44 14.13 -7.22 -3.21
N ARG A 45 14.47 -7.45 -4.49
CA ARG A 45 15.63 -6.84 -5.17
C ARG A 45 15.30 -6.30 -6.55
N CYS A 46 14.02 -6.14 -6.87
CA CYS A 46 13.58 -5.71 -8.18
C CYS A 46 14.10 -6.63 -9.32
N LEU A 47 14.27 -7.96 -9.09
CA LEU A 47 14.75 -8.90 -10.10
C LEU A 47 13.60 -9.38 -10.99
N ASN A 48 13.92 -9.71 -12.26
CA ASN A 48 12.91 -10.25 -13.19
C ASN A 48 12.24 -11.52 -12.66
N SER A 49 13.04 -12.45 -12.09
CA SER A 49 12.51 -13.69 -11.51
C SER A 49 11.59 -13.46 -10.32
N GLU A 50 11.82 -12.42 -9.53
CA GLU A 50 10.95 -12.03 -8.42
C GLU A 50 9.63 -11.47 -8.94
N PHE A 51 9.65 -10.60 -9.95
CA PHE A 51 8.45 -10.08 -10.62
C PHE A 51 7.62 -11.17 -11.30
N VAL A 52 8.25 -12.14 -11.97
CA VAL A 52 7.54 -13.28 -12.57
C VAL A 52 6.77 -14.06 -11.52
N ARG A 53 7.39 -14.33 -10.36
CA ARG A 53 6.71 -15.02 -9.25
C ARG A 53 5.61 -14.18 -8.61
N ALA A 54 5.86 -12.88 -8.40
CA ALA A 54 4.86 -11.95 -7.89
C ALA A 54 3.66 -11.88 -8.84
N ARG A 55 3.90 -11.76 -10.16
CA ARG A 55 2.86 -11.76 -11.19
C ARG A 55 2.02 -13.03 -11.13
N ALA A 56 2.65 -14.20 -11.09
CA ALA A 56 1.94 -15.47 -11.04
C ALA A 56 1.01 -15.56 -9.81
N HIS A 57 1.49 -15.11 -8.64
CA HIS A 57 0.68 -15.08 -7.41
C HIS A 57 -0.50 -14.10 -7.51
N LEU A 58 -0.27 -12.90 -8.03
CA LEU A 58 -1.33 -11.90 -8.22
C LEU A 58 -2.36 -12.35 -9.26
N ASP A 59 -1.93 -12.99 -10.35
CA ASP A 59 -2.83 -13.50 -11.38
C ASP A 59 -3.67 -14.66 -10.87
N ASP A 60 -3.14 -15.47 -9.96
CA ASP A 60 -3.91 -16.52 -9.28
C ASP A 60 -5.04 -15.92 -8.42
N ILE A 61 -4.75 -14.86 -7.65
CA ILE A 61 -5.78 -14.15 -6.87
C ILE A 61 -6.81 -13.49 -7.81
N ARG A 62 -6.37 -12.86 -8.89
CA ARG A 62 -7.23 -12.14 -9.86
C ARG A 62 -8.29 -13.00 -10.54
N ARG A 63 -8.12 -14.33 -10.54
CA ARG A 63 -9.14 -15.25 -11.10
C ARG A 63 -10.46 -15.20 -10.34
N GLU A 64 -10.43 -14.83 -9.07
CA GLU A 64 -11.59 -14.89 -8.18
C GLU A 64 -11.94 -13.54 -7.57
N THR A 65 -10.93 -12.69 -7.34
CA THR A 65 -11.11 -11.42 -6.62
C THR A 65 -10.38 -10.29 -7.35
N PRO A 66 -11.00 -9.12 -7.55
CA PRO A 66 -10.32 -7.94 -8.08
C PRO A 66 -9.10 -7.56 -7.23
N VAL A 67 -7.96 -7.26 -7.89
CA VAL A 67 -6.70 -6.92 -7.21
C VAL A 67 -6.23 -5.56 -7.67
N VAL A 68 -6.00 -4.65 -6.74
CA VAL A 68 -5.31 -3.38 -6.97
C VAL A 68 -3.91 -3.43 -6.35
N VAL A 69 -2.90 -2.97 -7.11
CA VAL A 69 -1.49 -3.07 -6.72
C VAL A 69 -0.76 -1.79 -7.08
N ILE A 70 0.05 -1.28 -6.17
CA ILE A 70 1.00 -0.18 -6.43
C ILE A 70 2.44 -0.65 -6.21
N PRO A 71 3.46 0.04 -6.76
CA PRO A 71 4.85 -0.30 -6.46
C PRO A 71 5.27 0.18 -5.06
N GLY A 72 6.14 -0.60 -4.41
CA GLY A 72 6.91 -0.18 -3.24
C GLY A 72 8.35 0.24 -3.63
N ASN A 73 9.15 0.63 -2.66
CA ASN A 73 10.52 1.08 -2.92
C ASN A 73 11.45 -0.07 -3.37
N HIS A 74 11.18 -1.31 -3.02
CA HIS A 74 11.90 -2.50 -3.50
C HIS A 74 11.52 -2.89 -4.94
N ASP A 75 10.44 -2.36 -5.49
CA ASP A 75 10.00 -2.61 -6.86
C ASP A 75 10.60 -1.62 -7.87
N VAL A 76 11.35 -0.63 -7.39
CA VAL A 76 11.91 0.47 -8.18
C VAL A 76 13.41 0.26 -8.40
N ARG A 77 13.86 0.42 -9.66
CA ARG A 77 15.28 0.37 -10.03
C ARG A 77 15.93 1.73 -9.82
N TRP A 78 16.55 1.95 -8.68
CA TRP A 78 17.27 3.20 -8.42
C TRP A 78 18.80 3.10 -8.62
N LEU A 79 19.37 1.88 -8.51
CA LEU A 79 20.76 1.60 -8.82
C LEU A 79 20.96 1.32 -10.32
N GLY A 80 21.90 2.00 -10.95
CA GLY A 80 22.29 1.76 -12.35
C GLY A 80 21.83 2.82 -13.34
N ALA A 81 20.99 3.78 -12.98
CA ALA A 81 20.67 4.93 -13.84
C ALA A 81 21.92 5.78 -14.11
N VAL A 82 22.76 6.00 -13.10
CA VAL A 82 24.03 6.71 -13.21
C VAL A 82 25.04 5.94 -14.07
N ALA A 83 25.12 4.62 -13.91
CA ALA A 83 26.03 3.76 -14.67
C ALA A 83 25.69 3.68 -16.18
N ARG A 84 24.49 4.10 -16.58
CA ARG A 84 24.03 4.13 -17.98
C ARG A 84 23.99 5.53 -18.57
N ASN A 85 24.67 6.50 -17.98
CA ASN A 85 24.62 7.92 -18.39
C ASN A 85 23.21 8.52 -18.44
N LEU A 86 22.27 7.93 -17.71
CA LEU A 86 20.93 8.47 -17.52
C LEU A 86 20.95 9.50 -16.40
N SER A 87 20.34 10.65 -16.62
CA SER A 87 20.11 11.61 -15.54
C SER A 87 19.35 10.96 -14.38
N LEU A 88 19.67 11.35 -13.14
CA LEU A 88 18.90 10.93 -11.96
C LEU A 88 17.44 11.41 -12.03
N PHE A 89 17.16 12.39 -12.89
CA PHE A 89 15.86 13.03 -13.03
C PHE A 89 15.42 13.06 -14.50
N GLY A 90 14.13 13.23 -14.72
CA GLY A 90 13.54 13.34 -16.05
C GLY A 90 12.86 12.07 -16.52
N ARG A 91 12.29 12.12 -17.75
CA ARG A 91 11.43 11.07 -18.30
C ARG A 91 12.18 9.74 -18.49
N ALA A 92 13.38 9.77 -19.04
CA ALA A 92 14.18 8.56 -19.26
C ALA A 92 14.54 7.84 -17.93
N ALA A 93 14.85 8.62 -16.89
CA ALA A 93 15.11 8.08 -15.56
C ALA A 93 13.85 7.49 -14.93
N HIS A 94 12.70 8.11 -15.14
CA HIS A 94 11.41 7.59 -14.70
C HIS A 94 11.07 6.26 -15.40
N GLU A 95 11.13 6.21 -16.72
CA GLU A 95 10.90 4.99 -17.51
C GLU A 95 11.84 3.85 -17.11
N PHE A 96 13.11 4.16 -16.88
CA PHE A 96 14.08 3.16 -16.43
C PHE A 96 13.74 2.60 -15.04
N ARG A 97 13.34 3.47 -14.09
CA ARG A 97 13.02 3.06 -12.70
C ARG A 97 11.92 2.02 -12.65
N TYR A 98 10.83 2.25 -13.38
CA TYR A 98 9.64 1.38 -13.35
C TYR A 98 9.61 0.35 -14.47
N SER A 99 10.65 0.25 -15.32
CA SER A 99 10.66 -0.61 -16.50
C SER A 99 10.32 -2.07 -16.23
N ARG A 100 10.70 -2.61 -15.07
CA ARG A 100 10.37 -3.98 -14.68
C ARG A 100 8.95 -4.08 -14.13
N TYR A 101 8.52 -3.12 -13.31
CA TYR A 101 7.16 -3.07 -12.82
C TYR A 101 6.16 -2.96 -13.99
N HIS A 102 6.42 -2.05 -14.93
CA HIS A 102 5.60 -1.91 -16.14
C HIS A 102 5.56 -3.19 -16.98
N LYS A 103 6.69 -3.86 -17.12
CA LYS A 103 6.77 -5.10 -17.91
C LYS A 103 5.99 -6.25 -17.30
N TYR A 104 6.01 -6.40 -15.98
CA TYR A 104 5.51 -7.61 -15.32
C TYR A 104 4.21 -7.41 -14.56
N ILE A 105 3.95 -6.23 -14.04
CA ILE A 105 2.81 -5.98 -13.13
C ILE A 105 1.74 -5.10 -13.78
N SER A 106 2.04 -3.83 -14.04
CA SER A 106 1.09 -2.87 -14.60
C SER A 106 1.80 -1.70 -15.28
N PRO A 107 1.28 -1.20 -16.41
CA PRO A 107 1.73 0.07 -16.99
C PRO A 107 1.31 1.28 -16.12
N ASP A 108 0.30 1.12 -15.27
CA ASP A 108 -0.19 2.16 -14.36
C ASP A 108 0.43 1.98 -12.97
N LEU A 109 0.97 3.09 -12.42
CA LEU A 109 1.59 3.15 -11.10
C LEU A 109 0.59 3.63 -10.03
N ASP A 110 -0.51 4.23 -10.46
CA ASP A 110 -1.55 4.82 -9.61
C ASP A 110 -2.94 4.29 -10.02
N PRO A 111 -3.14 2.96 -9.98
CA PRO A 111 -4.38 2.34 -10.44
C PRO A 111 -5.56 2.72 -9.55
N VAL A 112 -6.73 2.76 -10.14
CA VAL A 112 -8.00 2.93 -9.42
C VAL A 112 -8.80 1.64 -9.55
N LEU A 113 -9.33 1.15 -8.45
CA LEU A 113 -10.27 0.02 -8.41
C LEU A 113 -11.57 0.48 -7.74
N GLU A 114 -12.66 0.35 -8.48
CA GLU A 114 -14.00 0.55 -7.97
C GLU A 114 -14.67 -0.80 -7.73
N VAL A 115 -15.24 -0.98 -6.55
CA VAL A 115 -16.06 -2.12 -6.18
C VAL A 115 -17.35 -1.61 -5.53
N PRO A 116 -18.42 -2.40 -5.47
CA PRO A 116 -19.64 -1.98 -4.79
C PRO A 116 -19.35 -1.50 -3.35
N GLY A 117 -19.62 -0.22 -3.08
CA GLY A 117 -19.43 0.41 -1.78
C GLY A 117 -18.05 1.01 -1.50
N ALA A 118 -17.07 0.92 -2.40
CA ALA A 118 -15.76 1.56 -2.22
C ALA A 118 -15.04 1.90 -3.52
N VAL A 119 -14.25 2.98 -3.47
CA VAL A 119 -13.23 3.32 -4.48
C VAL A 119 -11.86 3.30 -3.82
N ILE A 120 -10.93 2.53 -4.39
CA ILE A 120 -9.54 2.45 -3.93
C ILE A 120 -8.65 3.16 -4.95
N ALA A 121 -8.13 4.31 -4.58
CA ALA A 121 -7.22 5.09 -5.41
C ALA A 121 -5.77 4.82 -5.02
N GLY A 122 -5.01 4.17 -5.90
CA GLY A 122 -3.57 4.03 -5.77
C GLY A 122 -2.88 5.37 -5.94
N CYS A 123 -1.89 5.63 -5.12
CA CYS A 123 -1.06 6.82 -5.16
C CYS A 123 0.40 6.40 -4.96
N ASN A 124 1.16 6.39 -6.04
CA ASN A 124 2.56 5.96 -6.01
C ASN A 124 3.42 6.92 -5.20
N THR A 125 4.01 6.41 -4.13
CA THR A 125 4.96 7.16 -3.29
C THR A 125 6.41 6.69 -3.46
N ALA A 126 6.64 5.60 -4.22
CA ALA A 126 7.93 4.97 -4.40
C ALA A 126 8.71 5.57 -5.58
N HIS A 127 9.03 6.85 -5.52
CA HIS A 127 9.71 7.57 -6.61
C HIS A 127 11.22 7.32 -6.68
N GLY A 128 11.78 6.51 -5.78
CA GLY A 128 13.23 6.34 -5.64
C GLY A 128 13.90 7.66 -5.26
N ILE A 129 15.08 7.93 -5.82
CA ILE A 129 15.73 9.24 -5.62
C ILE A 129 15.03 10.28 -6.50
N SER A 130 14.24 11.14 -5.89
CA SER A 130 13.51 12.24 -6.54
C SER A 130 13.75 13.56 -5.82
N ARG A 131 13.40 14.68 -6.46
CA ARG A 131 13.55 16.00 -5.83
C ARG A 131 12.72 16.13 -4.55
N GLY A 132 11.56 15.46 -4.48
CA GLY A 132 10.67 15.47 -3.32
C GLY A 132 11.13 14.57 -2.17
N SER A 133 11.97 13.55 -2.46
CA SER A 133 12.48 12.57 -1.48
C SER A 133 13.97 12.76 -1.16
N LEU A 134 14.58 13.88 -1.52
CA LEU A 134 15.96 14.18 -1.18
C LEU A 134 16.12 14.35 0.33
N THR A 135 17.07 13.62 0.90
CA THR A 135 17.41 13.66 2.32
C THR A 135 18.91 13.79 2.49
N ARG A 136 19.35 14.43 3.58
CA ARG A 136 20.76 14.52 3.93
C ARG A 136 21.36 13.20 4.43
N ARG A 137 20.52 12.21 4.71
CA ARG A 137 20.97 10.90 5.19
C ARG A 137 21.03 9.91 4.03
N ILE A 138 22.25 9.55 3.61
CA ILE A 138 22.52 8.67 2.47
C ILE A 138 21.74 7.35 2.54
N ARG A 139 21.56 6.77 3.74
CA ARG A 139 20.84 5.52 3.95
C ARG A 139 19.31 5.64 3.75
N ASP A 140 18.76 6.84 3.75
CA ASP A 140 17.34 7.12 3.55
C ASP A 140 17.03 7.47 2.08
N LEU A 141 18.07 7.62 1.24
CA LEU A 141 17.91 7.86 -0.19
C LEU A 141 17.22 6.67 -0.89
N GLY A 142 16.13 6.95 -1.59
CA GLY A 142 15.34 5.93 -2.29
C GLY A 142 14.45 5.08 -1.39
N VAL A 143 14.47 5.30 -0.06
CA VAL A 143 13.64 4.62 0.93
C VAL A 143 12.48 5.48 1.39
N ILE A 144 12.67 6.81 1.43
CA ILE A 144 11.62 7.76 1.82
C ILE A 144 10.73 8.07 0.62
N GLY A 145 9.42 7.94 0.81
CA GLY A 145 8.39 8.27 -0.16
C GLY A 145 8.05 9.76 -0.20
N HIS A 146 7.29 10.11 -1.21
CA HIS A 146 6.77 11.47 -1.39
C HIS A 146 5.45 11.43 -2.14
N VAL A 147 4.49 12.27 -1.76
CA VAL A 147 3.23 12.48 -2.49
C VAL A 147 3.35 13.78 -3.28
N SER A 148 3.22 13.68 -4.60
CA SER A 148 3.29 14.84 -5.49
C SER A 148 1.91 15.43 -5.78
N GLY A 149 1.88 16.69 -6.28
CA GLY A 149 0.63 17.32 -6.73
C GLY A 149 -0.04 16.58 -7.90
N ARG A 150 0.76 15.85 -8.73
CA ARG A 150 0.23 15.00 -9.81
C ARG A 150 -0.53 13.80 -9.23
N ASP A 151 0.02 13.17 -8.21
CA ASP A 151 -0.57 11.99 -7.56
C ASP A 151 -1.88 12.38 -6.87
N LEU A 152 -1.90 13.53 -6.17
CA LEU A 152 -3.12 14.08 -5.56
C LEU A 152 -4.21 14.41 -6.59
N LYS A 153 -3.83 14.91 -7.77
CA LYS A 153 -4.77 15.17 -8.86
C LYS A 153 -5.47 13.88 -9.31
N LYS A 154 -4.73 12.77 -9.45
CA LYS A 154 -5.29 11.47 -9.82
C LYS A 154 -6.27 10.95 -8.76
N VAL A 155 -5.92 11.07 -7.48
CA VAL A 155 -6.81 10.70 -6.37
C VAL A 155 -8.10 11.53 -6.42
N LYS A 156 -7.98 12.85 -6.62
CA LYS A 156 -9.14 13.76 -6.77
C LYS A 156 -10.04 13.32 -7.92
N GLU A 157 -9.46 13.02 -9.09
CA GLU A 157 -10.21 12.57 -10.27
C GLU A 157 -10.92 11.23 -10.06
N ALA A 158 -10.29 10.31 -9.32
CA ALA A 158 -10.90 9.03 -8.94
C ALA A 158 -12.09 9.24 -8.02
N PHE A 159 -11.93 10.04 -6.96
CA PHE A 159 -13.00 10.29 -5.99
C PHE A 159 -14.16 11.11 -6.55
N ALA A 160 -13.89 12.00 -7.50
CA ALA A 160 -14.95 12.78 -8.18
C ALA A 160 -15.87 11.91 -9.06
N LYS A 161 -15.41 10.73 -9.49
CA LYS A 161 -16.20 9.78 -10.30
C LYS A 161 -16.90 8.71 -9.45
N ALA A 162 -16.49 8.54 -8.22
CA ALA A 162 -17.03 7.53 -7.31
C ALA A 162 -18.49 7.82 -6.96
N ALA A 163 -19.25 6.76 -6.66
CA ALA A 163 -20.59 6.90 -6.13
C ALA A 163 -20.58 7.75 -4.83
N PRO A 164 -21.61 8.56 -4.56
CA PRO A 164 -21.60 9.45 -3.39
C PRO A 164 -21.44 8.75 -2.05
N ASP A 165 -21.95 7.53 -1.92
CA ASP A 165 -21.93 6.68 -0.72
C ASP A 165 -20.71 5.75 -0.66
N ALA A 166 -19.92 5.68 -1.74
CA ALA A 166 -18.74 4.84 -1.79
C ALA A 166 -17.67 5.32 -0.80
N ALA A 167 -17.11 4.39 -0.03
CA ALA A 167 -15.97 4.65 0.83
C ALA A 167 -14.75 5.07 0.00
N ARG A 168 -14.12 6.17 0.36
CA ARG A 168 -12.97 6.74 -0.35
C ARG A 168 -11.67 6.28 0.31
N VAL A 169 -10.99 5.35 -0.34
CA VAL A 169 -9.78 4.72 0.15
C VAL A 169 -8.57 5.16 -0.69
N VAL A 170 -7.53 5.66 -0.04
CA VAL A 170 -6.24 5.93 -0.67
C VAL A 170 -5.29 4.77 -0.35
N MET A 171 -4.57 4.26 -1.34
CA MET A 171 -3.53 3.27 -1.12
C MET A 171 -2.17 3.84 -1.49
N ILE A 172 -1.26 3.88 -0.50
CA ILE A 172 0.15 4.30 -0.65
C ILE A 172 1.07 3.20 -0.12
N HIS A 173 2.35 3.21 -0.49
CA HIS A 173 3.29 2.25 0.09
C HIS A 173 3.87 2.75 1.41
N HIS A 174 4.44 3.95 1.42
CA HIS A 174 5.15 4.49 2.58
C HIS A 174 4.19 4.96 3.67
N ASN A 175 4.39 4.46 4.88
CA ASN A 175 3.57 4.80 6.03
C ASN A 175 3.67 6.30 6.37
N PRO A 176 2.53 7.03 6.40
CA PRO A 176 2.50 8.44 6.78
C PRO A 176 2.59 8.65 8.31
N ILE A 177 2.40 7.60 9.11
CA ILE A 177 2.53 7.66 10.55
C ILE A 177 3.96 7.28 10.94
N LYS A 178 4.45 7.86 12.01
CA LYS A 178 5.77 7.51 12.55
C LYS A 178 5.73 6.08 13.07
N GLY A 179 6.54 5.20 12.48
CA GLY A 179 6.61 3.81 12.89
C GLY A 179 7.11 3.69 14.34
N GLU A 180 6.43 2.87 15.15
CA GLU A 180 6.77 2.69 16.58
C GLU A 180 8.20 2.18 16.75
N ASP A 181 8.59 1.15 15.99
CA ASP A 181 9.92 0.54 16.07
C ASP A 181 10.99 1.33 15.30
N SER A 182 10.63 1.89 14.13
CA SER A 182 11.57 2.65 13.29
C SER A 182 11.82 4.06 13.80
N GLY A 183 10.87 4.62 14.50
CA GLY A 183 10.88 6.01 14.97
C GLY A 183 10.84 7.04 13.83
N ARG A 184 10.47 6.64 12.59
CA ARG A 184 10.56 7.47 11.38
C ARG A 184 9.24 7.50 10.62
N HIS A 185 9.03 8.59 9.89
CA HIS A 185 7.99 8.66 8.88
C HIS A 185 8.49 8.04 7.57
N GLY A 186 7.61 7.30 6.89
CA GLY A 186 7.90 6.79 5.55
C GLY A 186 7.81 7.86 4.45
N LEU A 187 7.10 8.97 4.70
CA LEU A 187 6.91 10.07 3.76
C LEU A 187 7.70 11.32 4.15
N ALA A 188 8.33 11.97 3.17
CA ALA A 188 9.01 13.25 3.35
C ALA A 188 8.04 14.41 3.67
N ASN A 189 6.82 14.36 3.13
CA ASN A 189 5.80 15.40 3.26
C ASN A 189 4.51 14.91 3.97
N THR A 190 4.66 14.15 5.03
CA THR A 190 3.57 13.48 5.77
C THR A 190 2.40 14.39 6.10
N SER A 191 2.60 15.51 6.82
CA SER A 191 1.51 16.39 7.23
C SER A 191 0.77 17.02 6.06
N GLN A 192 1.48 17.36 4.99
CA GLN A 192 0.88 17.87 3.76
C GLN A 192 0.04 16.80 3.06
N ALA A 193 0.53 15.56 2.99
CA ALA A 193 -0.15 14.44 2.35
C ALA A 193 -1.43 14.08 3.11
N LEU A 194 -1.38 13.96 4.44
CA LEU A 194 -2.54 13.65 5.28
C LEU A 194 -3.65 14.69 5.12
N ARG A 195 -3.31 15.98 5.25
CA ARG A 195 -4.28 17.07 5.03
C ARG A 195 -4.87 17.07 3.63
N ALA A 196 -4.04 16.85 2.62
CA ALA A 196 -4.51 16.79 1.24
C ALA A 196 -5.47 15.61 1.01
N PHE A 197 -5.16 14.40 1.49
CA PHE A 197 -6.06 13.26 1.35
C PHE A 197 -7.39 13.49 2.10
N ALA A 198 -7.32 14.01 3.31
CA ALA A 198 -8.52 14.36 4.08
C ALA A 198 -9.38 15.40 3.37
N SER A 199 -8.79 16.46 2.81
CA SER A 199 -9.52 17.50 2.07
C SER A 199 -10.16 16.98 0.77
N LEU A 200 -9.65 15.86 0.22
CA LEU A 200 -10.28 15.14 -0.88
C LEU A 200 -11.39 14.18 -0.43
N GLY A 201 -11.65 14.10 0.87
CA GLY A 201 -12.67 13.23 1.45
C GLY A 201 -12.23 11.78 1.63
N ALA A 202 -10.93 11.48 1.69
CA ALA A 202 -10.47 10.14 2.03
C ALA A 202 -10.90 9.77 3.46
N GLU A 203 -11.41 8.56 3.63
CA GLU A 203 -11.81 7.99 4.93
C GLU A 203 -10.73 7.06 5.49
N LEU A 204 -9.98 6.41 4.59
CA LEU A 204 -8.99 5.40 4.92
C LEU A 204 -7.74 5.53 4.05
N ILE A 205 -6.56 5.38 4.67
CA ILE A 205 -5.30 5.15 3.98
C ILE A 205 -4.83 3.72 4.26
N LEU A 206 -4.54 2.96 3.20
CA LEU A 206 -3.86 1.67 3.26
C LEU A 206 -2.38 1.85 2.96
N CYS A 207 -1.49 1.37 3.82
CA CYS A 207 -0.04 1.47 3.62
C CYS A 207 0.74 0.30 4.21
N GLY A 208 2.04 0.21 3.91
CA GLY A 208 2.97 -0.82 4.39
C GLY A 208 4.31 -0.25 4.79
N HIS A 209 5.42 -0.79 4.21
CA HIS A 209 6.80 -0.31 4.31
C HIS A 209 7.51 -0.59 5.64
N ASP A 210 6.85 -0.39 6.79
CA ASP A 210 7.50 -0.55 8.10
C ASP A 210 7.58 -2.00 8.56
N HIS A 211 6.92 -2.92 7.87
CA HIS A 211 6.79 -4.35 8.22
C HIS A 211 6.19 -4.57 9.60
N GLN A 212 5.43 -3.64 10.09
CA GLN A 212 4.70 -3.72 11.35
C GLN A 212 3.26 -3.28 11.13
N GLU A 213 2.33 -4.05 11.64
CA GLU A 213 0.92 -3.70 11.60
C GLU A 213 0.62 -2.58 12.60
N ALA A 214 -0.20 -1.65 12.18
CA ALA A 214 -0.72 -0.59 13.03
C ALA A 214 -2.02 -0.02 12.46
N VAL A 215 -2.91 0.43 13.33
CA VAL A 215 -4.12 1.14 12.92
C VAL A 215 -4.24 2.39 13.78
N HIS A 216 -4.31 3.55 13.14
CA HIS A 216 -4.37 4.85 13.80
C HIS A 216 -5.56 5.65 13.28
N ALA A 217 -6.31 6.28 14.19
CA ALA A 217 -7.14 7.43 13.83
C ALA A 217 -6.26 8.68 13.86
N VAL A 218 -6.28 9.43 12.76
CA VAL A 218 -5.69 10.77 12.68
C VAL A 218 -6.82 11.76 12.73
N GLU A 219 -6.94 12.44 13.86
CA GLU A 219 -7.96 13.46 14.08
C GLU A 219 -7.27 14.81 14.23
N GLU A 220 -7.65 15.74 13.39
CA GLU A 220 -7.39 17.19 13.53
C GLU A 220 -8.74 17.90 13.60
N GLU A 221 -8.77 19.20 13.94
CA GLU A 221 -10.02 19.96 14.15
C GLU A 221 -11.01 19.82 13.00
N ASP A 222 -10.50 19.72 11.75
CA ASP A 222 -11.32 19.74 10.53
C ASP A 222 -11.50 18.37 9.87
N PHE A 223 -10.79 17.30 10.29
CA PHE A 223 -10.92 15.99 9.64
C PHE A 223 -10.63 14.79 10.53
N GLY A 224 -11.21 13.65 10.15
CA GLY A 224 -10.87 12.34 10.71
C GLY A 224 -10.50 11.37 9.58
N LEU A 225 -9.39 10.67 9.73
CA LEU A 225 -8.84 9.75 8.73
C LEU A 225 -8.28 8.54 9.44
N VAL A 226 -8.63 7.34 8.98
CA VAL A 226 -8.04 6.10 9.48
C VAL A 226 -6.83 5.73 8.63
N VAL A 227 -5.71 5.40 9.27
CA VAL A 227 -4.52 4.86 8.62
C VAL A 227 -4.34 3.41 9.06
N SER A 228 -4.44 2.49 8.10
CA SER A 228 -4.21 1.06 8.31
C SER A 228 -2.89 0.65 7.65
N THR A 229 -1.91 0.32 8.47
CA THR A 229 -0.61 -0.20 8.03
C THR A 229 -0.67 -1.72 8.10
N ALA A 230 -0.44 -2.41 6.97
CA ALA A 230 -0.28 -3.86 6.96
C ALA A 230 1.16 -4.22 7.37
N GLY A 231 1.32 -5.36 8.01
CA GLY A 231 2.62 -5.96 8.22
C GLY A 231 3.16 -6.59 6.95
N THR A 232 4.22 -7.39 7.07
CA THR A 232 4.78 -8.14 5.94
C THR A 232 4.22 -9.56 5.87
N ILE A 233 3.99 -10.08 4.67
CA ILE A 233 3.69 -11.51 4.44
C ILE A 233 4.97 -12.35 4.41
N SER A 234 6.11 -11.72 4.21
CA SER A 234 7.41 -12.39 4.08
C SER A 234 8.07 -12.70 5.45
N ASN A 235 9.27 -13.26 5.41
CA ASN A 235 10.10 -13.48 6.61
C ASN A 235 10.89 -12.21 7.03
N ARG A 236 10.58 -11.06 6.44
CA ARG A 236 11.21 -9.76 6.77
C ARG A 236 10.51 -9.06 7.92
N ILE A 237 10.25 -9.80 8.98
CA ILE A 237 9.64 -9.29 10.22
C ILE A 237 10.62 -8.38 10.98
N ARG A 238 10.09 -7.42 11.72
CA ARG A 238 10.88 -6.51 12.59
C ARG A 238 10.47 -6.67 14.06
N ALA A 239 11.41 -6.46 14.96
CA ALA A 239 11.19 -6.38 16.40
C ALA A 239 10.35 -7.54 16.99
N GLY A 240 10.49 -8.76 16.44
CA GLY A 240 9.73 -9.93 16.90
C GLY A 240 8.24 -9.91 16.53
N ARG A 241 7.78 -8.96 15.72
CA ARG A 241 6.40 -8.92 15.25
C ARG A 241 6.10 -10.09 14.31
N LEU A 242 4.83 -10.43 14.21
CA LEU A 242 4.39 -11.52 13.33
C LEU A 242 4.13 -11.02 11.91
N SER A 243 4.23 -11.90 10.92
CA SER A 243 3.69 -11.60 9.59
C SER A 243 2.19 -11.39 9.70
N SER A 244 1.67 -10.39 8.98
CA SER A 244 0.24 -10.02 9.09
C SER A 244 -0.28 -9.32 7.84
N PHE A 245 -1.60 -9.40 7.69
CA PHE A 245 -2.39 -8.58 6.77
C PHE A 245 -3.62 -8.03 7.51
N ASN A 246 -4.32 -7.07 6.93
CA ASN A 246 -5.53 -6.51 7.50
C ASN A 246 -6.75 -6.86 6.64
N LEU A 247 -7.87 -7.19 7.28
CA LEU A 247 -9.19 -7.18 6.68
C LEU A 247 -9.88 -5.89 7.08
N VAL A 248 -10.27 -5.11 6.10
CA VAL A 248 -11.05 -3.88 6.30
C VAL A 248 -12.49 -4.15 5.90
N GLU A 249 -13.42 -3.85 6.79
CA GLU A 249 -14.86 -3.95 6.60
C GLU A 249 -15.46 -2.56 6.75
N ILE A 250 -16.20 -2.11 5.75
CA ILE A 250 -16.81 -0.77 5.74
C ILE A 250 -18.30 -0.91 5.45
N ASP A 251 -19.12 -0.39 6.34
CA ASP A 251 -20.56 -0.24 6.11
C ASP A 251 -20.95 1.25 6.15
N GLU A 252 -22.24 1.56 6.30
CA GLU A 252 -22.73 2.93 6.33
C GLU A 252 -22.33 3.71 7.60
N ARG A 253 -21.99 3.01 8.69
CA ARG A 253 -21.79 3.60 10.02
C ARG A 253 -20.39 3.39 10.57
N GLU A 254 -19.74 2.30 10.16
CA GLU A 254 -18.51 1.84 10.79
C GLU A 254 -17.45 1.44 9.75
N LEU A 255 -16.21 1.73 10.07
CA LEU A 255 -15.00 1.20 9.45
C LEU A 255 -14.30 0.32 10.49
N ARG A 256 -14.22 -0.98 10.20
CA ARG A 256 -13.52 -1.94 11.06
C ARG A 256 -12.27 -2.47 10.37
N VAL A 257 -11.18 -2.55 11.11
CA VAL A 257 -9.93 -3.15 10.67
C VAL A 257 -9.59 -4.31 11.59
N THR A 258 -9.55 -5.52 11.03
CA THR A 258 -9.12 -6.74 11.74
C THR A 258 -7.76 -7.17 11.22
N THR A 259 -6.76 -7.19 12.07
CA THR A 259 -5.42 -7.73 11.76
C THR A 259 -5.44 -9.24 11.88
N TYR A 260 -4.95 -9.91 10.83
CA TYR A 260 -4.71 -11.34 10.79
C TYR A 260 -3.20 -11.59 10.91
N SER A 261 -2.79 -12.28 11.97
CA SER A 261 -1.37 -12.57 12.25
C SER A 261 -1.06 -14.04 12.02
N TRP A 262 0.17 -14.29 11.56
CA TRP A 262 0.66 -15.64 11.34
C TRP A 262 0.82 -16.39 12.65
N GLN A 263 0.14 -17.52 12.76
CA GLN A 263 0.24 -18.47 13.87
C GLN A 263 0.63 -19.84 13.29
N ASN A 264 1.69 -20.44 13.78
CA ASN A 264 2.13 -21.75 13.34
C ASN A 264 1.58 -22.84 14.31
N PRO A 265 0.88 -23.88 13.84
CA PRO A 265 0.65 -24.27 12.43
C PRO A 265 -0.64 -23.70 11.78
N GLU A 266 -1.47 -22.97 12.51
CA GLU A 266 -2.84 -22.60 12.10
C GLU A 266 -2.94 -21.69 10.88
N GLY A 267 -1.84 -21.04 10.50
CA GLY A 267 -1.81 -20.05 9.42
C GLY A 267 -2.17 -18.64 9.90
N PHE A 268 -2.78 -17.83 9.04
CA PHE A 268 -3.26 -16.50 9.43
C PHE A 268 -4.59 -16.57 10.16
N THR A 269 -4.62 -16.10 11.41
CA THR A 269 -5.79 -16.01 12.27
C THR A 269 -6.03 -14.57 12.74
N PRO A 270 -7.29 -14.16 13.03
CA PRO A 270 -7.59 -12.84 13.56
C PRO A 270 -6.91 -12.64 14.93
N SER A 271 -6.24 -11.51 15.12
CA SER A 271 -5.45 -11.23 16.32
C SER A 271 -5.83 -9.93 17.01
N ARG A 272 -6.20 -8.89 16.27
CA ARG A 272 -6.57 -7.57 16.81
C ARG A 272 -7.63 -6.93 15.93
N GLY A 273 -8.60 -6.25 16.55
CA GLY A 273 -9.63 -5.49 15.87
C GLY A 273 -9.70 -4.04 16.35
N HIS A 274 -9.98 -3.12 15.42
CA HIS A 274 -10.22 -1.71 15.67
C HIS A 274 -11.49 -1.30 14.92
N SER A 275 -12.33 -0.49 15.56
CA SER A 275 -13.55 0.02 14.97
C SER A 275 -13.59 1.54 15.10
N PHE A 276 -13.99 2.20 14.03
CA PHE A 276 -14.09 3.64 13.94
C PHE A 276 -15.46 4.04 13.37
N PRO A 277 -16.11 5.07 13.90
CA PRO A 277 -17.32 5.58 13.29
C PRO A 277 -16.99 6.12 11.90
N ARG A 278 -17.76 5.69 10.90
CA ARG A 278 -17.65 6.26 9.55
C ARG A 278 -18.27 7.65 9.54
N ARG A 279 -17.50 8.65 9.16
CA ARG A 279 -18.03 9.98 8.89
C ARG A 279 -18.64 9.90 7.49
N ALA A 280 -19.97 9.90 7.40
CA ALA A 280 -20.67 10.07 6.12
C ALA A 280 -20.05 11.29 5.42
N GLY A 281 -19.63 11.12 4.16
CA GLY A 281 -18.88 12.13 3.44
C GLY A 281 -19.53 13.51 3.61
N ALA A 282 -18.76 14.47 4.08
CA ALA A 282 -19.17 15.86 4.02
C ALA A 282 -19.41 16.15 2.53
N THR A 283 -20.66 16.26 2.15
CA THR A 283 -21.06 16.79 0.85
C THR A 283 -20.51 18.20 0.79
N ALA A 284 -19.44 18.39 -0.02
CA ALA A 284 -18.92 19.70 -0.34
C ALA A 284 -19.91 20.46 -1.26
#